data_f1dc1be6cab9de8c3dc6f2281d374038
#
_entry.id   f1dc1be6cab9de8c3dc6f2281d374038
#
_cell.length_a   1.000
_cell.length_b   1.000
_cell.length_c   1.000
_cell.angle_alpha   90.00
_cell.angle_beta   90.00
_cell.angle_gamma   90.00
#
_symmetry.space_group_name_H-M   'P 1'
#
loop_
_entity.id
_entity.type
_entity.pdbx_description
1 polymer ?
#
loop_
_entity_poly.entity_id
_entity_poly.type
_entity_poly.pdbx_seq_one_letter_code
_entity_poly.pdbx_strand_id
1 'polypeptide(L)'
;MCIRDRKEGEKIIDYVGKIITKKQTEESEKFDNAKPIYLFNLNKKYDLDGDVSWNTARLINHSCSNNCDYNGTGLKLWVIAIKDIKKGEELTCDYGFGYDEDYKQFPCKCRSKNCCGYIVRAESRWRINKKFSISRQQSNK
;
A
#
# COMPACT_ATOMS: atom_id res chain seq x y z
N MET A 1 -1.26 0.93 15.10
CA MET A 1 -2.42 1.20 15.96
C MET A 1 -2.73 2.69 16.01
N CYS A 2 -4.00 3.04 15.92
CA CYS A 2 -4.40 4.43 15.99
C CYS A 2 -4.49 4.90 17.45
N ILE A 3 -3.73 5.93 17.81
CA ILE A 3 -3.67 6.41 19.22
C ILE A 3 -4.75 7.46 19.54
N ARG A 4 -5.45 7.97 18.53
CA ARG A 4 -6.57 8.89 18.69
C ARG A 4 -7.51 8.76 17.51
N ASP A 5 -8.70 9.34 17.64
CA ASP A 5 -9.67 9.39 16.53
C ASP A 5 -9.09 10.20 15.37
N ARG A 6 -9.37 9.74 14.15
CA ARG A 6 -8.97 10.42 12.92
C ARG A 6 -10.18 10.65 12.03
N LYS A 7 -10.18 11.75 11.32
CA LYS A 7 -11.23 12.09 10.36
C LYS A 7 -10.77 11.74 8.94
N GLU A 8 -11.72 11.39 8.08
CA GLU A 8 -11.46 11.18 6.67
C GLU A 8 -10.70 12.38 6.09
N GLY A 9 -9.61 12.09 5.36
CA GLY A 9 -8.75 13.10 4.75
C GLY A 9 -7.62 13.58 5.63
N GLU A 10 -7.63 13.24 6.92
CA GLU A 10 -6.58 13.70 7.85
C GLU A 10 -5.26 12.98 7.56
N LYS A 11 -4.17 13.75 7.55
CA LYS A 11 -2.82 13.19 7.48
C LYS A 11 -2.49 12.50 8.79
N ILE A 12 -2.02 11.27 8.70
CA ILE A 12 -1.71 10.46 9.88
C ILE A 12 -0.22 10.50 10.21
N ILE A 13 0.63 10.21 9.23
CA ILE A 13 2.07 10.13 9.46
C ILE A 13 2.79 10.28 8.11
N ASP A 14 3.99 10.87 8.14
CA ASP A 14 4.85 10.87 6.96
C ASP A 14 5.42 9.48 6.71
N TYR A 15 5.51 9.11 5.43
CA TYR A 15 6.24 7.93 5.00
C TYR A 15 7.61 8.39 4.54
N VAL A 16 8.63 8.03 5.27
CA VAL A 16 9.98 8.56 5.08
C VAL A 16 10.95 7.45 4.70
N GLY A 17 12.08 7.82 4.13
CA GLY A 17 13.07 6.83 3.72
C GLY A 17 14.19 7.47 2.94
N LYS A 18 14.95 6.62 2.26
CA LYS A 18 16.04 7.06 1.40
C LYS A 18 15.51 7.34 0.01
N ILE A 19 15.80 8.50 -0.53
CA ILE A 19 15.46 8.84 -1.91
C ILE A 19 16.59 8.31 -2.79
N ILE A 20 16.26 7.40 -3.69
CA ILE A 20 17.23 6.75 -4.58
C ILE A 20 16.82 6.95 -6.03
N THR A 21 17.78 6.89 -6.93
CA THR A 21 17.50 7.03 -8.37
C THR A 21 16.94 5.71 -8.92
N LYS A 22 16.26 5.78 -10.07
CA LYS A 22 15.78 4.58 -10.77
C LYS A 22 16.92 3.62 -11.07
N LYS A 23 18.08 4.16 -11.45
CA LYS A 23 19.27 3.36 -11.73
C LYS A 23 19.73 2.61 -10.47
N GLN A 24 19.75 3.27 -9.32
CA GLN A 24 20.12 2.63 -8.05
C GLN A 24 19.14 1.52 -7.68
N THR A 25 17.86 1.70 -7.95
CA THR A 25 16.85 0.66 -7.72
C THR A 25 17.12 -0.56 -8.59
N GLU A 26 17.39 -0.34 -9.89
CA GLU A 26 17.65 -1.42 -10.84
C GLU A 26 18.92 -2.19 -10.51
N GLU A 27 19.95 -1.51 -10.03
CA GLU A 27 21.25 -2.10 -9.71
C GLU A 27 21.30 -2.76 -8.32
N SER A 28 20.31 -2.53 -7.48
CA SER A 28 20.31 -3.01 -6.09
C SER A 28 19.77 -4.44 -6.02
N GLU A 29 20.56 -5.34 -5.47
CA GLU A 29 20.13 -6.72 -5.22
C GLU A 29 19.03 -6.80 -4.15
N LYS A 30 18.87 -5.77 -3.33
CA LYS A 30 17.85 -5.70 -2.28
C LYS A 30 16.44 -5.93 -2.82
N PHE A 31 16.17 -5.52 -4.07
CA PHE A 31 14.85 -5.58 -4.66
C PHE A 31 14.67 -6.73 -5.66
N ASP A 32 15.69 -7.58 -5.84
CA ASP A 32 15.69 -8.62 -6.88
C ASP A 32 14.80 -9.82 -6.54
N ASN A 33 14.87 -10.32 -5.32
CA ASN A 33 14.25 -11.58 -4.92
C ASN A 33 13.12 -11.43 -3.92
N ALA A 34 12.80 -10.22 -3.54
CA ALA A 34 11.72 -9.94 -2.60
C ALA A 34 10.83 -8.86 -3.18
N LYS A 35 9.53 -8.96 -2.93
CA LYS A 35 8.66 -7.87 -3.31
C LYS A 35 9.10 -6.62 -2.53
N PRO A 36 9.40 -5.52 -3.22
CA PRO A 36 9.87 -4.31 -2.54
C PRO A 36 8.70 -3.60 -1.86
N ILE A 37 8.24 -4.15 -0.76
CA ILE A 37 7.06 -3.70 -0.03
C ILE A 37 7.16 -2.24 0.39
N TYR A 38 8.38 -1.80 0.69
CA TYR A 38 8.66 -0.47 1.22
C TYR A 38 9.15 0.51 0.16
N LEU A 39 9.23 0.06 -1.10
CA LEU A 39 9.72 0.88 -2.20
C LEU A 39 8.55 1.58 -2.89
N PHE A 40 8.61 2.90 -2.98
CA PHE A 40 7.58 3.70 -3.64
C PHE A 40 8.16 4.47 -4.80
N ASN A 41 7.42 4.50 -5.89
CA ASN A 41 7.75 5.37 -7.03
C ASN A 41 7.32 6.80 -6.71
N LEU A 42 8.27 7.72 -6.62
CA LEU A 42 7.99 9.13 -6.38
C LEU A 42 7.72 9.88 -7.69
N ASN A 43 8.55 9.62 -8.71
CA ASN A 43 8.42 10.25 -10.01
C ASN A 43 9.26 9.49 -11.03
N LYS A 44 9.48 10.07 -12.22
CA LYS A 44 10.25 9.41 -13.28
C LYS A 44 11.72 9.19 -12.94
N LYS A 45 12.26 9.96 -11.99
CA LYS A 45 13.70 9.93 -11.65
C LYS A 45 14.01 9.20 -10.34
N TYR A 46 13.08 9.21 -9.39
CA TYR A 46 13.36 8.80 -8.01
C TYR A 46 12.35 7.83 -7.47
N ASP A 47 12.86 6.93 -6.64
CA ASP A 47 12.07 6.05 -5.78
C ASP A 47 12.38 6.39 -4.32
N LEU A 48 11.47 6.01 -3.44
CA LEU A 48 11.65 6.12 -2.00
C LEU A 48 11.78 4.72 -1.41
N ASP A 49 12.92 4.44 -0.80
CA ASP A 49 13.13 3.20 -0.06
C ASP A 49 12.77 3.45 1.40
N GLY A 50 11.60 2.96 1.81
CA GLY A 50 11.08 3.14 3.16
C GLY A 50 11.51 2.07 4.13
N ASP A 51 12.37 1.13 3.74
CA ASP A 51 12.86 0.07 4.62
C ASP A 51 14.03 0.59 5.46
N VAL A 52 13.72 1.51 6.35
CA VAL A 52 14.68 2.12 7.27
C VAL A 52 14.05 2.15 8.67
N SER A 53 14.87 2.03 9.70
CA SER A 53 14.41 1.94 11.09
C SER A 53 13.63 3.18 11.55
N TRP A 54 13.94 4.33 10.98
CA TRP A 54 13.29 5.60 11.34
C TRP A 54 11.99 5.88 10.58
N ASN A 55 11.53 4.94 9.74
CA ASN A 55 10.23 5.04 9.06
C ASN A 55 9.19 4.19 9.81
N THR A 56 8.50 4.79 10.76
CA THR A 56 7.46 4.09 11.53
C THR A 56 6.30 3.65 10.64
N ALA A 57 5.99 4.42 9.59
CA ALA A 57 4.89 4.11 8.69
C ALA A 57 5.07 2.79 7.93
N ARG A 58 6.30 2.27 7.83
CA ARG A 58 6.56 0.96 7.21
C ARG A 58 5.89 -0.19 7.94
N LEU A 59 5.49 0.02 9.19
CA LEU A 59 4.84 -1.00 10.00
C LEU A 59 3.33 -1.11 9.78
N ILE A 60 2.75 -0.24 8.95
CA ILE A 60 1.33 -0.31 8.61
C ILE A 60 1.10 -1.52 7.72
N ASN A 61 0.16 -2.38 8.13
CA ASN A 61 -0.15 -3.61 7.42
C ASN A 61 -1.06 -3.35 6.22
N HIS A 62 -1.05 -4.31 5.28
CA HIS A 62 -2.00 -4.32 4.18
C HIS A 62 -3.35 -4.85 4.64
N SER A 63 -4.43 -4.28 4.09
CA SER A 63 -5.77 -4.88 4.15
C SER A 63 -6.50 -4.59 2.85
N CYS A 64 -7.29 -5.55 2.40
CA CYS A 64 -8.19 -5.37 1.27
C CYS A 64 -9.36 -4.44 1.60
N SER A 65 -9.60 -4.20 2.89
CA SER A 65 -10.59 -3.24 3.41
C SER A 65 -9.85 -2.18 4.22
N ASN A 66 -8.91 -1.50 3.57
CA ASN A 66 -8.04 -0.53 4.21
C ASN A 66 -8.77 0.73 4.67
N ASN A 67 -8.27 1.37 5.72
CA ASN A 67 -8.78 2.63 6.23
C ASN A 67 -7.85 3.81 5.97
N CYS A 68 -6.70 3.55 5.38
CA CYS A 68 -5.70 4.56 5.03
C CYS A 68 -5.24 4.37 3.59
N ASP A 69 -4.62 5.40 3.06
CA ASP A 69 -3.99 5.33 1.74
C ASP A 69 -2.74 6.20 1.74
N TYR A 70 -1.89 5.99 0.75
CA TYR A 70 -0.70 6.80 0.55
C TYR A 70 -1.02 8.00 -0.33
N ASN A 71 -0.44 9.14 0.00
CA ASN A 71 -0.57 10.35 -0.79
C ASN A 71 0.79 11.03 -0.85
N GLY A 72 1.03 11.83 -1.88
CA GLY A 72 2.34 12.45 -2.02
C GLY A 72 2.36 13.57 -3.03
N THR A 73 3.42 14.36 -2.97
CA THR A 73 3.73 15.40 -3.93
C THR A 73 5.24 15.65 -3.96
N GLY A 74 5.82 15.80 -5.16
CA GLY A 74 7.26 15.97 -5.30
C GLY A 74 8.04 14.79 -4.74
N LEU A 75 8.87 15.03 -3.73
CA LEU A 75 9.67 13.99 -3.07
C LEU A 75 9.11 13.58 -1.72
N LYS A 76 7.88 13.99 -1.42
CA LYS A 76 7.24 13.71 -0.13
C LYS A 76 6.12 12.69 -0.29
N LEU A 77 6.01 11.81 0.70
CA LEU A 77 4.96 10.79 0.77
C LEU A 77 4.43 10.75 2.20
N TRP A 78 3.12 10.56 2.35
CA TRP A 78 2.49 10.44 3.66
C TRP A 78 1.27 9.55 3.60
N VAL A 79 0.76 9.19 4.79
CA VAL A 79 -0.42 8.35 4.94
C VAL A 79 -1.60 9.22 5.36
N ILE A 80 -2.73 9.07 4.70
CA ILE A 80 -3.97 9.77 5.02
C ILE A 80 -5.07 8.77 5.39
N ALA A 81 -6.01 9.21 6.22
CA ALA A 81 -7.23 8.46 6.47
C ALA A 81 -8.19 8.59 5.29
N ILE A 82 -8.73 7.48 4.80
CA ILE A 82 -9.72 7.51 3.72
C ILE A 82 -11.15 7.34 4.25
N LYS A 83 -11.29 7.16 5.55
CA LYS A 83 -12.56 7.17 6.28
C LYS A 83 -12.26 7.53 7.73
N ASP A 84 -13.31 7.80 8.49
CA ASP A 84 -13.13 8.07 9.92
C ASP A 84 -12.59 6.83 10.62
N ILE A 85 -11.59 7.01 11.47
CA ILE A 85 -10.92 5.92 12.19
C ILE A 85 -11.00 6.23 13.67
N LYS A 86 -11.45 5.25 14.45
CA LYS A 86 -11.57 5.41 15.91
C LYS A 86 -10.25 5.01 16.59
N LYS A 87 -10.01 5.62 17.73
CA LYS A 87 -8.91 5.27 18.60
C LYS A 87 -8.91 3.75 18.85
N GLY A 88 -7.76 3.12 18.69
CA GLY A 88 -7.61 1.68 18.88
C GLY A 88 -7.74 0.83 17.64
N GLU A 89 -8.32 1.37 16.57
CA GLU A 89 -8.39 0.64 15.31
C GLU A 89 -7.00 0.49 14.70
N GLU A 90 -6.77 -0.64 14.03
CA GLU A 90 -5.53 -0.85 13.29
C GLU A 90 -5.53 0.01 12.03
N LEU A 91 -4.42 0.70 11.77
CA LEU A 91 -4.21 1.44 10.53
C LEU A 91 -3.78 0.45 9.44
N THR A 92 -4.46 0.47 8.31
CA THR A 92 -4.16 -0.43 7.19
C THR A 92 -4.20 0.33 5.88
N CYS A 93 -3.35 -0.07 4.95
CA CYS A 93 -3.28 0.49 3.60
C CYS A 93 -3.42 -0.62 2.56
N ASP A 94 -3.80 -0.23 1.35
CA ASP A 94 -3.65 -1.11 0.19
C ASP A 94 -2.23 -0.92 -0.33
N TYR A 95 -1.43 -1.97 -0.29
CA TYR A 95 -0.03 -1.89 -0.74
C TYR A 95 0.11 -1.62 -2.23
N GLY A 96 -0.98 -1.80 -3.00
CA GLY A 96 -0.97 -1.46 -4.41
C GLY A 96 -0.19 -2.43 -5.29
N PHE A 97 0.04 -3.64 -4.83
CA PHE A 97 0.76 -4.66 -5.61
C PHE A 97 -0.03 -5.00 -6.88
N GLY A 98 0.67 -5.04 -8.00
CA GLY A 98 0.06 -5.42 -9.26
C GLY A 98 -0.27 -6.91 -9.33
N TYR A 99 -1.17 -7.27 -10.25
CA TYR A 99 -1.44 -8.66 -10.60
C TYR A 99 -0.36 -9.11 -11.58
N ASP A 100 0.67 -9.75 -11.05
CA ASP A 100 1.81 -10.24 -11.82
C ASP A 100 2.05 -11.72 -11.55
N GLU A 101 3.08 -12.30 -12.13
CA GLU A 101 3.38 -13.72 -11.99
C GLU A 101 3.68 -14.14 -10.55
N ASP A 102 4.12 -13.20 -9.75
CA ASP A 102 4.56 -13.46 -8.37
C ASP A 102 3.46 -13.23 -7.32
N TYR A 103 2.25 -12.87 -7.72
CA TYR A 103 1.22 -12.48 -6.76
C TYR A 103 0.92 -13.56 -5.71
N LYS A 104 1.07 -14.82 -6.06
CA LYS A 104 0.80 -15.95 -5.14
C LYS A 104 1.82 -16.07 -4.01
N GLN A 105 2.95 -15.39 -4.12
CA GLN A 105 3.96 -15.36 -3.07
C GLN A 105 3.58 -14.45 -1.91
N PHE A 106 2.51 -13.65 -2.05
CA PHE A 106 2.10 -12.66 -1.08
C PHE A 106 0.66 -12.90 -0.65
N PRO A 107 0.42 -13.95 0.16
CA PRO A 107 -0.92 -14.23 0.66
C PRO A 107 -1.40 -13.10 1.59
N CYS A 108 -2.67 -12.77 1.49
CA CYS A 108 -3.30 -11.78 2.34
C CYS A 108 -4.14 -12.48 3.39
N LYS A 109 -3.98 -12.10 4.65
CA LYS A 109 -4.70 -12.68 5.78
C LYS A 109 -5.56 -11.65 6.49
N CYS A 110 -6.00 -10.61 5.77
CA CYS A 110 -6.81 -9.54 6.37
C CYS A 110 -8.21 -9.99 6.79
N ARG A 111 -8.70 -11.11 6.25
CA ARG A 111 -10.01 -11.70 6.54
C ARG A 111 -11.19 -10.79 6.21
N SER A 112 -10.99 -9.80 5.36
CA SER A 112 -12.07 -8.94 4.89
C SER A 112 -12.97 -9.68 3.91
N LYS A 113 -14.22 -9.27 3.82
CA LYS A 113 -15.17 -9.87 2.87
C LYS A 113 -14.74 -9.71 1.43
N ASN A 114 -14.01 -8.64 1.12
CA ASN A 114 -13.51 -8.35 -0.22
C ASN A 114 -12.09 -8.85 -0.45
N CYS A 115 -11.54 -9.67 0.46
CA CYS A 115 -10.21 -10.22 0.30
C CYS A 115 -10.21 -11.33 -0.76
N CYS A 116 -9.28 -11.23 -1.70
CA CYS A 116 -9.10 -12.24 -2.75
C CYS A 116 -8.09 -13.33 -2.36
N GLY A 117 -7.53 -13.27 -1.14
CA GLY A 117 -6.56 -14.23 -0.64
C GLY A 117 -5.11 -13.84 -0.85
N TYR A 118 -4.85 -12.80 -1.63
CA TYR A 118 -3.51 -12.33 -1.95
C TYR A 118 -3.43 -10.81 -1.89
N ILE A 119 -2.21 -10.29 -1.69
CA ILE A 119 -1.99 -8.84 -1.66
C ILE A 119 -1.92 -8.35 -3.10
N VAL A 120 -3.06 -7.89 -3.60
CA VAL A 120 -3.21 -7.34 -4.96
C VAL A 120 -4.08 -6.09 -4.86
N ARG A 121 -3.71 -5.05 -5.59
CA ARG A 121 -4.46 -3.78 -5.58
C ARG A 121 -5.93 -4.00 -5.99
N ALA A 122 -6.80 -3.14 -5.48
CA ALA A 122 -8.25 -3.29 -5.64
C ALA A 122 -8.68 -3.47 -7.09
N GLU A 123 -8.10 -2.70 -8.00
CA GLU A 123 -8.46 -2.69 -9.42
C GLU A 123 -8.18 -4.01 -10.13
N SER A 124 -7.33 -4.86 -9.55
CA SER A 124 -6.91 -6.12 -10.19
C SER A 124 -7.41 -7.37 -9.49
N ARG A 125 -8.12 -7.25 -8.38
CA ARG A 125 -8.59 -8.42 -7.60
C ARG A 125 -9.55 -9.30 -8.38
N TRP A 126 -10.31 -8.73 -9.31
CA TRP A 126 -11.23 -9.48 -10.17
C TRP A 126 -10.54 -10.54 -11.01
N ARG A 127 -9.24 -10.38 -11.25
CA ARG A 127 -8.45 -11.36 -12.02
C ARG A 127 -8.21 -12.65 -11.24
N ILE A 128 -8.27 -12.56 -9.91
CA ILE A 128 -8.08 -13.71 -9.02
C ILE A 128 -9.42 -14.37 -8.72
N ASN A 129 -10.44 -13.55 -8.43
CA ASN A 129 -11.76 -14.02 -8.04
C ASN A 129 -12.83 -13.25 -8.81
N LYS A 130 -13.53 -13.96 -9.70
CA LYS A 130 -14.50 -13.35 -10.61
C LYS A 130 -15.65 -12.63 -9.92
N LYS A 131 -15.95 -12.95 -8.66
CA LYS A 131 -17.00 -12.22 -7.91
C LYS A 131 -16.70 -10.73 -7.80
N PHE A 132 -15.44 -10.32 -7.91
CA PHE A 132 -15.05 -8.91 -7.86
C PHE A 132 -15.25 -8.17 -9.18
N SER A 133 -15.48 -8.88 -10.27
CA SER A 133 -15.70 -8.26 -11.57
C SER A 133 -16.99 -7.42 -11.59
N ILE A 134 -18.02 -7.86 -10.87
CA ILE A 134 -19.29 -7.13 -10.78
C ILE A 134 -19.08 -5.80 -10.06
N SER A 135 -18.37 -5.79 -8.95
CA SER A 135 -18.05 -4.57 -8.21
C SER A 135 -17.24 -3.61 -9.07
N ARG A 136 -16.27 -4.13 -9.83
CA ARG A 136 -15.45 -3.31 -10.72
C ARG A 136 -16.30 -2.67 -11.82
N GLN A 137 -17.21 -3.41 -12.43
CA GLN A 137 -18.12 -2.88 -13.45
C GLN A 137 -19.02 -1.78 -12.88
N GLN A 138 -19.52 -1.97 -11.67
CA GLN A 138 -20.33 -0.96 -11.00
C GLN A 138 -19.54 0.31 -10.72
N SER A 139 -18.29 0.19 -10.33
CA SER A 139 -17.44 1.34 -10.02
C SER A 139 -17.09 2.16 -11.27
N ASN A 140 -17.17 1.57 -12.45
CA ASN A 140 -16.88 2.24 -13.72
C ASN A 140 -18.09 2.96 -14.31
N LYS A 141 -19.22 2.87 -13.67
CA LYS A 141 -20.42 3.57 -14.08
C LYS A 141 -20.58 4.87 -13.33
#